data_717367f86276203f3b2735016be6481e
#
_entry.id   717367f86276203f3b2735016be6481e
#
_cell.length_a   1.000
_cell.length_b   1.000
_cell.length_c   1.000
_cell.angle_alpha   90.00
_cell.angle_beta   90.00
_cell.angle_gamma   90.00
#
_symmetry.space_group_name_H-M   'P 1'
#
loop_
_entity.id
_entity.type
_entity.pdbx_description
1 polymer ?
#
loop_
_entity_poly.entity_id
_entity_poly.type
_entity_poly.pdbx_seq_one_letter_code
_entity_poly.pdbx_strand_id
1 'polypeptide(L)'
;MGKQLVESFSKVENGQYSVAQVSAAGFFSAIPMTLITAPFERVKVLLQIQGQKQLAPGEKPKYSGGMDVVRQLYKEGGIRSVYRGSVMTLARDGPGSAAYFATYEVIKRRLTPKDENGKPGQLSLPAVMAAGGAAGVAMWIPVFPVDTLKSRLQSAEGNPTIMGTVRQLYAKGGLKAFFPGMGPAMARAVPANAATFLGVELAHAFMNKTLG
;
A
#
# COMPACT_ATOMS: atom_id res chain seq x y z
N MET A 1 -10.24 -12.22 -7.77
CA MET A 1 -9.01 -12.99 -7.94
C MET A 1 -8.48 -13.57 -6.62
N GLY A 2 -8.08 -12.78 -5.60
CA GLY A 2 -7.53 -13.34 -4.36
C GLY A 2 -8.44 -14.31 -3.61
N LYS A 3 -9.74 -14.05 -3.52
CA LYS A 3 -10.72 -14.97 -2.89
C LYS A 3 -10.87 -16.28 -3.66
N GLN A 4 -10.97 -16.24 -4.97
CA GLN A 4 -11.06 -17.43 -5.83
C GLN A 4 -9.82 -18.33 -5.71
N LEU A 5 -8.64 -17.72 -5.59
CA LEU A 5 -7.40 -18.45 -5.37
C LEU A 5 -7.41 -19.16 -4.01
N VAL A 6 -7.89 -18.50 -2.95
CA VAL A 6 -8.00 -19.10 -1.62
C VAL A 6 -9.05 -20.21 -1.58
N GLU A 7 -10.17 -20.05 -2.29
CA GLU A 7 -11.20 -21.10 -2.45
C GLU A 7 -10.67 -22.37 -3.13
N SER A 8 -9.71 -22.21 -4.06
CA SER A 8 -9.07 -23.35 -4.72
C SER A 8 -8.18 -24.18 -3.81
N PHE A 9 -7.65 -23.59 -2.73
CA PHE A 9 -6.69 -24.24 -1.81
C PHE A 9 -7.25 -24.54 -0.43
N SER A 10 -8.39 -23.96 -0.05
CA SER A 10 -8.96 -24.17 1.30
C SER A 10 -10.49 -24.18 1.28
N LYS A 11 -11.08 -25.11 2.04
CA LYS A 11 -12.54 -25.20 2.20
C LYS A 11 -13.05 -24.00 3.01
N VAL A 12 -14.09 -23.34 2.49
CA VAL A 12 -14.81 -22.28 3.19
C VAL A 12 -15.88 -22.94 4.06
N GLU A 13 -15.74 -22.86 5.37
CA GLU A 13 -16.74 -23.37 6.30
C GLU A 13 -17.89 -22.36 6.45
N ASN A 14 -19.12 -22.84 6.27
CA ASN A 14 -20.36 -22.06 6.44
C ASN A 14 -20.45 -20.76 5.59
N GLY A 15 -19.79 -20.70 4.43
CA GLY A 15 -19.83 -19.52 3.57
C GLY A 15 -19.08 -18.28 4.13
N GLN A 16 -18.37 -18.42 5.26
CA GLN A 16 -17.56 -17.34 5.84
C GLN A 16 -16.08 -17.67 5.75
N TYR A 17 -15.30 -16.75 5.19
CA TYR A 17 -13.84 -16.88 5.15
C TYR A 17 -13.25 -16.69 6.55
N SER A 18 -12.27 -17.49 6.93
CA SER A 18 -11.48 -17.23 8.14
C SER A 18 -10.64 -15.94 7.97
N VAL A 19 -10.23 -15.34 9.08
CA VAL A 19 -9.34 -14.15 9.03
C VAL A 19 -8.04 -14.48 8.30
N ALA A 20 -7.50 -15.68 8.49
CA ALA A 20 -6.30 -16.15 7.79
C ALA A 20 -6.51 -16.26 6.27
N GLN A 21 -7.68 -16.78 5.84
CA GLN A 21 -8.04 -16.86 4.42
C GLN A 21 -8.19 -15.48 3.78
N VAL A 22 -8.81 -14.53 4.49
CA VAL A 22 -8.96 -13.14 4.02
C VAL A 22 -7.59 -12.44 3.94
N SER A 23 -6.71 -12.67 4.91
CA SER A 23 -5.34 -12.13 4.91
C SER A 23 -4.51 -12.69 3.76
N ALA A 24 -4.59 -14.00 3.53
CA ALA A 24 -3.93 -14.65 2.39
C ALA A 24 -4.47 -14.13 1.06
N ALA A 25 -5.78 -13.98 0.92
CA ALA A 25 -6.39 -13.39 -0.26
C ALA A 25 -5.89 -11.96 -0.51
N GLY A 26 -5.76 -11.16 0.55
CA GLY A 26 -5.17 -9.81 0.51
C GLY A 26 -3.72 -9.83 0.03
N PHE A 27 -2.90 -10.71 0.59
CA PHE A 27 -1.51 -10.87 0.17
C PHE A 27 -1.40 -11.26 -1.31
N PHE A 28 -2.13 -12.28 -1.73
CA PHE A 28 -2.09 -12.75 -3.12
C PHE A 28 -2.69 -11.73 -4.10
N SER A 29 -3.63 -10.89 -3.68
CA SER A 29 -4.19 -9.83 -4.54
C SER A 29 -3.16 -8.71 -4.82
N ALA A 30 -2.14 -8.56 -3.99
CA ALA A 30 -1.06 -7.61 -4.22
C ALA A 30 -0.18 -7.99 -5.42
N ILE A 31 -0.10 -9.29 -5.78
CA ILE A 31 0.73 -9.76 -6.90
C ILE A 31 0.28 -9.17 -8.24
N PRO A 32 -0.96 -9.40 -8.72
CA PRO A 32 -1.42 -8.82 -9.99
C PRO A 32 -1.46 -7.30 -9.95
N MET A 33 -1.79 -6.71 -8.79
CA MET A 33 -1.77 -5.27 -8.62
C MET A 33 -0.36 -4.71 -8.81
N THR A 34 0.65 -5.31 -8.17
CA THR A 34 2.06 -4.90 -8.32
C THR A 34 2.54 -5.08 -9.75
N LEU A 35 2.15 -6.16 -10.44
CA LEU A 35 2.53 -6.37 -11.84
C LEU A 35 2.02 -5.25 -12.76
N ILE A 36 0.84 -4.70 -12.49
CA ILE A 36 0.28 -3.60 -13.27
C ILE A 36 0.91 -2.27 -12.83
N THR A 37 1.04 -2.01 -11.54
CA THR A 37 1.43 -0.69 -11.02
C THR A 37 2.94 -0.44 -11.05
N ALA A 38 3.77 -1.49 -10.91
CA ALA A 38 5.22 -1.35 -10.80
C ALA A 38 5.90 -0.59 -11.97
N PRO A 39 5.56 -0.83 -13.25
CA PRO A 39 6.15 -0.05 -14.34
C PRO A 39 5.79 1.43 -14.25
N PHE A 40 4.55 1.76 -13.90
CA PHE A 40 4.10 3.14 -13.75
C PHE A 40 4.78 3.84 -12.56
N GLU A 41 4.90 3.15 -11.42
CA GLU A 41 5.60 3.67 -10.25
C GLU A 41 7.07 3.94 -10.58
N ARG A 42 7.74 3.04 -11.29
CA ARG A 42 9.13 3.22 -11.68
C ARG A 42 9.32 4.44 -12.58
N VAL A 43 8.47 4.60 -13.60
CA VAL A 43 8.48 5.78 -14.48
C VAL A 43 8.28 7.05 -13.68
N LYS A 44 7.26 7.07 -12.81
CA LYS A 44 6.95 8.20 -11.94
C LYS A 44 8.15 8.59 -11.05
N VAL A 45 8.78 7.61 -10.39
CA VAL A 45 9.92 7.83 -9.50
C VAL A 45 11.10 8.42 -10.26
N LEU A 46 11.43 7.88 -11.45
CA LEU A 46 12.53 8.40 -12.26
C LEU A 46 12.30 9.83 -12.73
N LEU A 47 11.07 10.16 -13.15
CA LEU A 47 10.72 11.54 -13.51
C LEU A 47 10.72 12.48 -12.31
N GLN A 48 10.28 12.01 -11.13
CA GLN A 48 10.33 12.80 -9.89
C GLN A 48 11.77 13.10 -9.46
N ILE A 49 12.66 12.10 -9.51
CA ILE A 49 14.08 12.27 -9.19
C ILE A 49 14.71 13.26 -10.17
N GLN A 50 14.41 13.13 -11.47
CA GLN A 50 14.90 14.08 -12.47
C GLN A 50 14.40 15.50 -12.20
N GLY A 51 13.13 15.67 -11.84
CA GLY A 51 12.54 16.99 -11.53
C GLY A 51 13.09 17.63 -10.25
N GLN A 52 13.61 16.82 -9.32
CA GLN A 52 14.28 17.31 -8.09
C GLN A 52 15.76 17.66 -8.31
N LYS A 53 16.37 17.14 -9.36
CA LYS A 53 17.77 17.44 -9.68
C LYS A 53 17.85 18.84 -10.30
N GLN A 54 18.61 19.73 -9.65
CA GLN A 54 18.94 21.03 -10.25
C GLN A 54 19.87 20.79 -11.45
N LEU A 55 19.34 21.02 -12.66
CA LEU A 55 20.09 20.93 -13.90
C LEU A 55 21.01 22.17 -14.03
N ALA A 56 22.25 21.95 -14.43
CA ALA A 56 23.16 23.06 -14.74
C ALA A 56 22.61 23.88 -15.92
N PRO A 57 22.94 25.17 -16.03
CA PRO A 57 22.53 26.01 -17.15
C PRO A 57 22.96 25.37 -18.48
N GLY A 58 21.99 24.97 -19.31
CA GLY A 58 22.26 24.30 -20.61
C GLY A 58 22.21 22.77 -20.60
N GLU A 59 22.09 22.12 -19.43
CA GLU A 59 21.92 20.66 -19.33
C GLU A 59 20.49 20.26 -19.69
N LYS A 60 20.32 19.36 -20.65
CA LYS A 60 19.01 18.82 -21.02
C LYS A 60 18.60 17.70 -20.04
N PRO A 61 17.32 17.60 -19.68
CA PRO A 61 16.83 16.49 -18.85
C PRO A 61 17.07 15.15 -19.54
N LYS A 62 17.46 14.12 -18.76
CA LYS A 62 17.74 12.77 -19.29
C LYS A 62 16.52 12.16 -19.99
N TYR A 63 15.32 12.42 -19.47
CA TYR A 63 14.07 11.90 -19.99
C TYR A 63 13.17 13.06 -20.42
N SER A 64 12.63 12.97 -21.62
CA SER A 64 11.70 13.97 -22.16
C SER A 64 10.25 13.75 -21.69
N GLY A 65 9.94 12.55 -21.15
CA GLY A 65 8.62 12.20 -20.66
C GLY A 65 8.49 10.73 -20.28
N GLY A 66 7.32 10.31 -19.82
CA GLY A 66 7.10 8.95 -19.34
C GLY A 66 7.36 7.87 -20.37
N MET A 67 6.96 8.08 -21.61
CA MET A 67 7.16 7.11 -22.70
C MET A 67 8.66 6.98 -23.06
N ASP A 68 9.40 8.07 -22.98
CA ASP A 68 10.83 8.07 -23.21
C ASP A 68 11.56 7.27 -22.11
N VAL A 69 11.14 7.42 -20.85
CA VAL A 69 11.63 6.58 -19.73
C VAL A 69 11.43 5.11 -20.04
N VAL A 70 10.23 4.70 -20.46
CA VAL A 70 9.94 3.30 -20.79
C VAL A 70 10.83 2.79 -21.91
N ARG A 71 10.98 3.56 -22.98
CA ARG A 71 11.85 3.20 -24.13
C ARG A 71 13.32 3.04 -23.70
N GLN A 72 13.83 3.97 -22.90
CA GLN A 72 15.22 3.92 -22.43
C GLN A 72 15.44 2.72 -21.48
N LEU A 73 14.55 2.50 -20.51
CA LEU A 73 14.62 1.35 -19.62
C LEU A 73 14.57 0.01 -20.37
N TYR A 74 13.72 -0.06 -21.40
CA TYR A 74 13.64 -1.26 -22.23
C TYR A 74 14.90 -1.49 -23.05
N LYS A 75 15.51 -0.44 -23.58
CA LYS A 75 16.80 -0.51 -24.30
C LYS A 75 17.96 -0.89 -23.37
N GLU A 76 17.97 -0.41 -22.11
CA GLU A 76 19.06 -0.65 -21.14
C GLU A 76 19.07 -2.10 -20.62
N GLY A 77 17.92 -2.74 -20.43
CA GLY A 77 17.86 -4.06 -19.81
C GLY A 77 16.55 -4.82 -20.04
N GLY A 78 15.84 -4.48 -21.11
CA GLY A 78 14.59 -5.12 -21.48
C GLY A 78 13.51 -4.98 -20.40
N ILE A 79 12.61 -5.96 -20.37
CA ILE A 79 11.50 -6.00 -19.43
C ILE A 79 11.96 -6.05 -17.96
N ARG A 80 13.12 -6.69 -17.70
CA ARG A 80 13.69 -6.79 -16.36
C ARG A 80 14.07 -5.43 -15.77
N SER A 81 14.51 -4.51 -16.61
CA SER A 81 14.82 -3.14 -16.18
C SER A 81 13.56 -2.37 -15.81
N VAL A 82 12.47 -2.55 -16.54
CA VAL A 82 11.18 -1.92 -16.27
C VAL A 82 10.60 -2.37 -14.91
N TYR A 83 10.74 -3.66 -14.58
CA TYR A 83 10.26 -4.26 -13.32
C TYR A 83 11.31 -4.28 -12.19
N ARG A 84 12.41 -3.58 -12.36
CA ARG A 84 13.45 -3.51 -11.32
C ARG A 84 12.90 -2.81 -10.07
N GLY A 85 12.90 -3.50 -8.94
CA GLY A 85 12.36 -3.02 -7.67
C GLY A 85 10.94 -3.50 -7.35
N SER A 86 10.24 -4.14 -8.29
CA SER A 86 8.88 -4.68 -8.06
C SER A 86 8.80 -5.69 -6.93
N VAL A 87 9.87 -6.47 -6.73
CA VAL A 87 9.96 -7.41 -5.60
C VAL A 87 9.89 -6.66 -4.26
N MET A 88 10.58 -5.51 -4.15
CA MET A 88 10.53 -4.69 -2.92
C MET A 88 9.15 -4.05 -2.73
N THR A 89 8.50 -3.63 -3.82
CA THR A 89 7.13 -3.15 -3.77
C THR A 89 6.19 -4.25 -3.28
N LEU A 90 6.30 -5.46 -3.82
CA LEU A 90 5.50 -6.61 -3.40
C LEU A 90 5.77 -7.01 -1.93
N ALA A 91 7.04 -6.99 -1.50
CA ALA A 91 7.42 -7.26 -0.12
C ALA A 91 6.86 -6.23 0.87
N ARG A 92 6.60 -4.99 0.41
CA ARG A 92 5.92 -3.94 1.16
C ARG A 92 4.40 -4.13 1.14
N ASP A 93 3.83 -4.27 -0.05
CA ASP A 93 2.39 -4.22 -0.28
C ASP A 93 1.68 -5.52 0.11
N GLY A 94 2.34 -6.67 -0.03
CA GLY A 94 1.78 -7.97 0.35
C GLY A 94 1.44 -8.05 1.85
N PRO A 95 2.40 -7.89 2.76
CA PRO A 95 2.13 -7.86 4.20
C PRO A 95 1.20 -6.71 4.62
N GLY A 96 1.32 -5.53 3.97
CA GLY A 96 0.45 -4.39 4.21
C GLY A 96 -1.01 -4.71 3.88
N SER A 97 -1.28 -5.29 2.72
CA SER A 97 -2.62 -5.72 2.31
C SER A 97 -3.17 -6.82 3.21
N ALA A 98 -2.34 -7.79 3.60
CA ALA A 98 -2.74 -8.83 4.54
C ALA A 98 -3.19 -8.25 5.89
N ALA A 99 -2.42 -7.32 6.45
CA ALA A 99 -2.74 -6.65 7.70
C ALA A 99 -4.02 -5.80 7.58
N TYR A 100 -4.20 -5.09 6.46
CA TYR A 100 -5.39 -4.31 6.18
C TYR A 100 -6.64 -5.20 6.20
N PHE A 101 -6.66 -6.25 5.40
CA PHE A 101 -7.83 -7.12 5.27
C PHE A 101 -8.11 -7.91 6.54
N ALA A 102 -7.07 -8.38 7.26
CA ALA A 102 -7.21 -9.04 8.54
C ALA A 102 -7.91 -8.13 9.55
N THR A 103 -7.41 -6.91 9.72
CA THR A 103 -7.93 -5.95 10.68
C THR A 103 -9.35 -5.53 10.33
N TYR A 104 -9.60 -5.24 9.05
CA TYR A 104 -10.93 -4.91 8.56
C TYR A 104 -11.94 -6.01 8.89
N GLU A 105 -11.62 -7.27 8.58
CA GLU A 105 -12.51 -8.40 8.81
C GLU A 105 -12.77 -8.65 10.31
N VAL A 106 -11.74 -8.54 11.15
CA VAL A 106 -11.87 -8.69 12.61
C VAL A 106 -12.81 -7.63 13.17
N ILE A 107 -12.59 -6.36 12.82
CA ILE A 107 -13.42 -5.26 13.35
C ILE A 107 -14.83 -5.33 12.78
N LYS A 108 -14.97 -5.60 11.48
CA LYS A 108 -16.25 -5.81 10.84
C LYS A 108 -17.07 -6.87 11.57
N ARG A 109 -16.49 -8.05 11.88
CA ARG A 109 -17.19 -9.13 12.61
C ARG A 109 -17.60 -8.72 14.02
N ARG A 110 -16.78 -7.89 14.70
CA ARG A 110 -17.12 -7.40 16.04
C ARG A 110 -18.23 -6.35 16.03
N LEU A 111 -18.30 -5.52 15.00
CA LEU A 111 -19.27 -4.42 14.89
C LEU A 111 -20.54 -4.82 14.13
N THR A 112 -20.56 -5.98 13.47
CA THR A 112 -21.77 -6.48 12.80
C THR A 112 -22.77 -6.97 13.82
N PRO A 113 -23.97 -6.37 13.93
CA PRO A 113 -25.03 -6.89 14.80
C PRO A 113 -25.45 -8.27 14.32
N LYS A 114 -25.77 -9.17 15.26
CA LYS A 114 -26.32 -10.49 14.95
C LYS A 114 -27.82 -10.43 15.15
N ASP A 115 -28.60 -10.90 14.18
CA ASP A 115 -30.04 -11.08 14.33
C ASP A 115 -30.36 -12.20 15.34
N GLU A 116 -31.62 -12.29 15.78
CA GLU A 116 -32.10 -13.32 16.68
C GLU A 116 -31.78 -14.75 16.24
N ASN A 117 -31.64 -14.96 14.94
CA ASN A 117 -31.23 -16.22 14.32
C ASN A 117 -29.71 -16.39 14.15
N GLY A 118 -28.89 -15.52 14.75
CA GLY A 118 -27.43 -15.57 14.69
C GLY A 118 -26.82 -15.20 13.32
N LYS A 119 -27.63 -14.75 12.35
CA LYS A 119 -27.16 -14.31 11.04
C LYS A 119 -26.57 -12.89 11.13
N PRO A 120 -25.46 -12.60 10.43
CA PRO A 120 -24.89 -11.27 10.40
C PRO A 120 -25.85 -10.30 9.70
N GLY A 121 -26.26 -9.26 10.42
CA GLY A 121 -27.04 -8.14 9.89
C GLY A 121 -26.23 -7.18 9.04
N GLN A 122 -26.87 -6.09 8.61
CA GLN A 122 -26.17 -5.05 7.85
C GLN A 122 -25.27 -4.21 8.78
N LEU A 123 -24.04 -3.97 8.32
CA LEU A 123 -23.10 -3.11 9.02
C LEU A 123 -23.49 -1.64 8.84
N SER A 124 -23.55 -0.88 9.92
CA SER A 124 -23.81 0.56 9.84
C SER A 124 -22.65 1.32 9.18
N LEU A 125 -22.95 2.43 8.51
CA LEU A 125 -21.93 3.25 7.85
C LEU A 125 -20.80 3.71 8.81
N PRO A 126 -21.07 4.17 10.05
CA PRO A 126 -20.02 4.49 11.01
C PRO A 126 -19.13 3.30 11.36
N ALA A 127 -19.69 2.10 11.43
CA ALA A 127 -18.94 0.88 11.72
C ALA A 127 -18.02 0.48 10.55
N VAL A 128 -18.47 0.67 9.29
CA VAL A 128 -17.64 0.49 8.10
C VAL A 128 -16.47 1.47 8.11
N MET A 129 -16.73 2.74 8.43
CA MET A 129 -15.70 3.79 8.50
C MET A 129 -14.66 3.49 9.59
N ALA A 130 -15.13 3.06 10.79
CA ALA A 130 -14.25 2.67 11.89
C ALA A 130 -13.37 1.47 11.52
N ALA A 131 -13.96 0.44 10.91
CA ALA A 131 -13.23 -0.74 10.45
C ALA A 131 -12.19 -0.40 9.37
N GLY A 132 -12.57 0.43 8.40
CA GLY A 132 -11.67 0.89 7.33
C GLY A 132 -10.53 1.77 7.86
N GLY A 133 -10.84 2.70 8.78
CA GLY A 133 -9.84 3.55 9.42
C GLY A 133 -8.80 2.75 10.21
N ALA A 134 -9.27 1.83 11.06
CA ALA A 134 -8.38 0.95 11.83
C ALA A 134 -7.55 0.02 10.93
N ALA A 135 -8.15 -0.52 9.86
CA ALA A 135 -7.44 -1.33 8.87
C ALA A 135 -6.34 -0.51 8.17
N GLY A 136 -6.63 0.75 7.82
CA GLY A 136 -5.65 1.66 7.25
C GLY A 136 -4.45 1.91 8.17
N VAL A 137 -4.69 2.10 9.47
CA VAL A 137 -3.60 2.22 10.46
C VAL A 137 -2.81 0.92 10.57
N ALA A 138 -3.49 -0.23 10.66
CA ALA A 138 -2.86 -1.54 10.78
C ALA A 138 -1.97 -1.89 9.59
N MET A 139 -2.33 -1.48 8.38
CA MET A 139 -1.52 -1.63 7.16
C MET A 139 -0.13 -1.00 7.30
N TRP A 140 -0.04 0.16 7.97
CA TRP A 140 1.23 0.87 8.12
C TRP A 140 2.24 0.15 9.01
N ILE A 141 1.77 -0.72 9.93
CA ILE A 141 2.66 -1.44 10.86
C ILE A 141 3.72 -2.28 10.12
N PRO A 142 3.39 -3.16 9.16
CA PRO A 142 4.39 -3.88 8.38
C PRO A 142 5.07 -3.02 7.31
N VAL A 143 4.42 -1.98 6.81
CA VAL A 143 4.94 -1.13 5.72
C VAL A 143 6.07 -0.22 6.19
N PHE A 144 5.92 0.46 7.34
CA PHE A 144 6.91 1.41 7.86
C PHE A 144 8.32 0.84 8.03
N PRO A 145 8.52 -0.34 8.64
CA PRO A 145 9.84 -0.93 8.77
C PRO A 145 10.53 -1.18 7.42
N VAL A 146 9.77 -1.65 6.43
CA VAL A 146 10.30 -1.92 5.09
C VAL A 146 10.69 -0.61 4.39
N ASP A 147 9.85 0.41 4.46
CA ASP A 147 10.12 1.73 3.86
C ASP A 147 11.32 2.42 4.55
N THR A 148 11.42 2.31 5.87
CA THR A 148 12.56 2.85 6.63
C THR A 148 13.87 2.18 6.24
N LEU A 149 13.88 0.84 6.14
CA LEU A 149 15.05 0.09 5.69
C LEU A 149 15.43 0.48 4.26
N LYS A 150 14.46 0.54 3.36
CA LYS A 150 14.66 0.94 1.96
C LYS A 150 15.28 2.33 1.87
N SER A 151 14.72 3.31 2.57
CA SER A 151 15.21 4.68 2.59
C SER A 151 16.63 4.78 3.13
N ARG A 152 16.96 4.04 4.20
CA ARG A 152 18.30 3.99 4.77
C ARG A 152 19.32 3.35 3.85
N LEU A 153 18.95 2.25 3.20
CA LEU A 153 19.81 1.58 2.22
C LEU A 153 20.08 2.47 1.00
N GLN A 154 19.09 3.24 0.58
CA GLN A 154 19.23 4.14 -0.57
C GLN A 154 20.04 5.41 -0.25
N SER A 155 20.03 5.88 1.00
CA SER A 155 20.75 7.08 1.44
C SER A 155 22.12 6.79 2.05
N ALA A 156 22.50 5.53 2.23
CA ALA A 156 23.80 5.18 2.78
C ALA A 156 24.89 5.20 1.71
N GLU A 157 26.03 5.77 2.01
CA GLU A 157 27.23 5.70 1.18
C GLU A 157 27.88 4.30 1.27
N GLY A 158 28.36 3.81 0.14
CA GLY A 158 28.97 2.48 0.03
C GLY A 158 27.94 1.38 -0.29
N ASN A 159 28.27 0.13 0.05
CA ASN A 159 27.39 -1.04 -0.15
C ASN A 159 26.83 -1.56 1.19
N PRO A 160 25.84 -0.88 1.79
CA PRO A 160 25.26 -1.32 3.05
C PRO A 160 24.49 -2.63 2.86
N THR A 161 24.68 -3.56 3.79
CA THR A 161 23.89 -4.79 3.82
C THR A 161 22.58 -4.55 4.59
N ILE A 162 21.51 -5.25 4.18
CA ILE A 162 20.20 -5.18 4.85
C ILE A 162 20.36 -5.48 6.33
N MET A 163 21.07 -6.56 6.69
CA MET A 163 21.27 -6.97 8.06
C MET A 163 22.09 -5.95 8.87
N GLY A 164 23.10 -5.35 8.26
CA GLY A 164 23.89 -4.26 8.88
C GLY A 164 23.01 -3.06 9.21
N THR A 165 22.16 -2.66 8.28
CA THR A 165 21.21 -1.55 8.47
C THR A 165 20.17 -1.85 9.57
N VAL A 166 19.65 -3.08 9.61
CA VAL A 166 18.73 -3.53 10.67
C VAL A 166 19.41 -3.42 12.05
N ARG A 167 20.64 -3.93 12.19
CA ARG A 167 21.40 -3.84 13.45
C ARG A 167 21.66 -2.40 13.86
N GLN A 168 22.06 -1.54 12.94
CA GLN A 168 22.29 -0.12 13.21
C GLN A 168 21.02 0.61 13.66
N LEU A 169 19.88 0.36 12.99
CA LEU A 169 18.59 0.94 13.39
C LEU A 169 18.18 0.46 14.78
N TYR A 170 18.30 -0.84 15.03
CA TYR A 170 17.96 -1.41 16.34
C TYR A 170 18.86 -0.86 17.46
N ALA A 171 20.15 -0.72 17.22
CA ALA A 171 21.09 -0.16 18.18
C ALA A 171 20.83 1.34 18.49
N LYS A 172 20.29 2.11 17.53
CA LYS A 172 19.97 3.54 17.70
C LYS A 172 18.72 3.83 18.51
N GLY A 173 17.73 2.96 18.48
CA GLY A 173 16.45 3.26 19.16
C GLY A 173 15.50 2.08 19.26
N GLY A 174 16.01 0.85 19.17
CA GLY A 174 15.21 -0.37 19.23
C GLY A 174 14.15 -0.40 18.15
N LEU A 175 12.99 -0.95 18.46
CA LEU A 175 11.87 -1.06 17.51
C LEU A 175 11.34 0.31 17.06
N LYS A 176 11.40 1.35 17.90
CA LYS A 176 10.91 2.69 17.55
C LYS A 176 11.68 3.31 16.38
N ALA A 177 12.95 2.95 16.20
CA ALA A 177 13.77 3.45 15.10
C ALA A 177 13.28 3.00 13.70
N PHE A 178 12.44 1.98 13.63
CA PHE A 178 11.83 1.51 12.38
C PHE A 178 10.58 2.29 11.99
N PHE A 179 10.07 3.16 12.86
CA PHE A 179 8.85 3.95 12.64
C PHE A 179 9.09 5.47 12.70
N PRO A 180 10.13 6.01 12.04
CA PRO A 180 10.41 7.43 12.07
C PRO A 180 9.29 8.19 11.34
N GLY A 181 8.73 9.22 11.99
CA GLY A 181 7.69 10.05 11.38
C GLY A 181 6.31 9.41 11.27
N MET A 182 6.07 8.26 11.89
CA MET A 182 4.75 7.62 11.89
C MET A 182 3.67 8.54 12.49
N GLY A 183 3.96 9.24 13.58
CA GLY A 183 3.02 10.19 14.20
C GLY A 183 2.56 11.29 13.24
N PRO A 184 3.47 12.09 12.67
CA PRO A 184 3.14 13.10 11.66
C PRO A 184 2.44 12.52 10.42
N ALA A 185 2.83 11.33 9.96
CA ALA A 185 2.19 10.68 8.82
C ALA A 185 0.73 10.33 9.11
N MET A 186 0.45 9.78 10.29
CA MET A 186 -0.91 9.48 10.75
C MET A 186 -1.72 10.77 10.94
N ALA A 187 -1.16 11.78 11.57
CA ALA A 187 -1.83 13.07 11.77
C ALA A 187 -2.23 13.72 10.44
N ARG A 188 -1.38 13.61 9.41
CA ARG A 188 -1.70 14.08 8.06
C ARG A 188 -2.77 13.24 7.38
N ALA A 189 -2.80 11.94 7.60
CA ALA A 189 -3.74 11.02 6.95
C ALA A 189 -5.20 11.32 7.36
N VAL A 190 -5.45 11.73 8.59
CA VAL A 190 -6.80 12.03 9.10
C VAL A 190 -7.47 13.15 8.30
N PRO A 191 -6.92 14.39 8.18
CA PRO A 191 -7.57 15.44 7.41
C PRO A 191 -7.62 15.14 5.90
N ALA A 192 -6.61 14.44 5.35
CA ALA A 192 -6.60 14.06 3.95
C ALA A 192 -7.73 13.08 3.61
N ASN A 193 -7.94 12.07 4.45
CA ASN A 193 -9.03 11.12 4.28
C ASN A 193 -10.40 11.77 4.50
N ALA A 194 -10.55 12.63 5.50
CA ALA A 194 -11.78 13.39 5.73
C ALA A 194 -12.15 14.24 4.51
N ALA A 195 -11.19 14.95 3.92
CA ALA A 195 -11.40 15.74 2.71
C ALA A 195 -11.79 14.87 1.51
N THR A 196 -11.20 13.69 1.38
CA THR A 196 -11.54 12.73 0.31
C THR A 196 -12.98 12.24 0.45
N PHE A 197 -13.40 11.83 1.65
CA PHE A 197 -14.78 11.40 1.90
C PHE A 197 -15.78 12.52 1.66
N LEU A 198 -15.49 13.72 2.15
CA LEU A 198 -16.32 14.90 1.89
C LEU A 198 -16.45 15.17 0.39
N GLY A 199 -15.36 15.10 -0.36
CA GLY A 199 -15.36 15.27 -1.81
C GLY A 199 -16.21 14.22 -2.53
N VAL A 200 -16.15 12.96 -2.10
CA VAL A 200 -16.98 11.88 -2.64
C VAL A 200 -18.46 12.10 -2.33
N GLU A 201 -18.82 12.48 -1.11
CA GLU A 201 -20.21 12.80 -0.74
C GLU A 201 -20.78 13.99 -1.53
N LEU A 202 -20.00 15.06 -1.67
CA LEU A 202 -20.40 16.22 -2.47
C LEU A 202 -20.58 15.84 -3.95
N ALA A 203 -19.70 15.02 -4.50
CA ALA A 203 -19.82 14.53 -5.88
C ALA A 203 -21.09 13.68 -6.07
N HIS A 204 -21.38 12.76 -5.13
CA HIS A 204 -22.62 11.98 -5.16
C HIS A 204 -23.87 12.85 -5.03
N ALA A 205 -23.87 13.82 -4.10
CA ALA A 205 -24.99 14.73 -3.94
C ALA A 205 -25.23 15.59 -5.22
N PHE A 206 -24.14 16.03 -5.86
CA PHE A 206 -24.21 16.77 -7.12
C PHE A 206 -24.74 15.90 -8.26
N MET A 207 -24.27 14.66 -8.41
CA MET A 207 -24.73 13.72 -9.43
C MET A 207 -26.22 13.39 -9.26
N ASN A 208 -26.65 13.10 -8.04
CA ASN A 208 -28.05 12.80 -7.74
C ASN A 208 -28.98 14.01 -8.01
N LYS A 209 -28.47 15.23 -7.86
CA LYS A 209 -29.27 16.44 -8.15
C LYS A 209 -29.34 16.77 -9.64
N THR A 210 -28.32 16.36 -10.43
CA THR A 210 -28.22 16.73 -11.86
C THR A 210 -28.63 15.61 -12.82
N LEU A 211 -28.52 14.36 -12.39
CA LEU A 211 -28.76 13.16 -13.23
C LEU A 211 -29.92 12.29 -12.71
N GLY A 212 -30.46 12.54 -11.55
CA GLY A 212 -31.67 11.94 -10.99
C GLY A 212 -32.79 12.92 -10.99
#